data_af7ea1c3e50fd306fb0a207c8614bba4
#
_entry.id   af7ea1c3e50fd306fb0a207c8614bba4
#
_cell.length_a   1.000
_cell.length_b   1.000
_cell.length_c   1.000
_cell.angle_alpha   90.00
_cell.angle_beta   90.00
_cell.angle_gamma   90.00
#
_symmetry.space_group_name_H-M   'P 1'
#
loop_
_entity.id
_entity.type
_entity.pdbx_description
1 polymer ?
#
loop_
_entity_poly.entity_id
_entity_poly.type
_entity_poly.pdbx_seq_one_letter_code
_entity_poly.pdbx_strand_id
1 'polypeptide(L)'
;MTLLSTLARRDFLTITAGAAIGLALPRPGATRAADAGERGARAKSVILVNLSGGLSHLDSLDMKPEAPAEVRGEFKPIATALPGVQICEHLPLLAARMSRWALVRSLSHGENGHLPGQHRLLTGATMPNQRQTDLDNVLSRRDWPCYAAALNHLRPRRDGIPSGVTLPHALIEGPLTWPGQHAGFLGPGHDPMLVTQDPNSPNFRMDTFALPPGTDAERVDQRRGLLEKLESGGTGDPAFREHQRHAFELLRSGRVAGAFRIDQEPVKVRDGYGRNQFGQSLLLARRLVQAGVPIVQANMGIVQTWDTHVDNWGRLKNRLLPWLDRALAALADDLDAQGLWDQTFVVVSGEFGRTPKVSTLPGETIPGRDHWASVYSGLFGGAGVVGGRVIGKSDRAGARPVSPSYAPFDIGATIYESLGVGPESEIRDAQNRPSRVCTGAPMDVLFQNR
;
A
#
# COMPACT_ATOMS: atom_id res chain seq x y z
N MET A 1 33.63 1.11 58.74
CA MET A 1 32.89 0.81 59.95
C MET A 1 31.54 1.46 59.84
N THR A 2 30.65 0.67 59.40
CA THR A 2 29.51 0.04 60.08
C THR A 2 28.47 1.00 60.58
N LEU A 3 27.35 1.00 59.91
CA LEU A 3 26.01 0.98 60.51
C LEU A 3 24.96 0.85 59.41
N LEU A 4 24.75 -0.34 58.91
CA LEU A 4 23.52 -0.81 58.30
C LEU A 4 23.05 -1.97 59.16
N SER A 5 22.13 -1.73 60.07
CA SER A 5 21.48 -2.79 60.81
C SER A 5 19.99 -2.49 60.88
N THR A 6 19.24 -3.41 60.31
CA THR A 6 17.92 -3.86 60.74
C THR A 6 16.78 -2.84 60.81
N LEU A 7 16.08 -2.71 59.70
CA LEU A 7 14.65 -2.43 59.73
C LEU A 7 13.91 -3.75 59.57
N ALA A 8 13.24 -4.17 60.62
CA ALA A 8 12.47 -5.40 60.67
C ALA A 8 11.18 -5.27 59.82
N ARG A 9 10.77 -6.38 59.19
CA ARG A 9 9.55 -6.50 58.37
C ARG A 9 8.25 -6.05 59.05
N ARG A 10 8.28 -5.71 60.34
CA ARG A 10 7.09 -5.23 61.10
C ARG A 10 6.83 -3.73 60.92
N ASP A 11 7.83 -2.94 60.58
CA ASP A 11 7.68 -1.48 60.48
C ASP A 11 7.10 -1.04 59.11
N PHE A 12 7.06 -1.95 58.15
CA PHE A 12 6.44 -1.71 56.83
C PHE A 12 4.91 -1.86 56.84
N LEU A 13 4.34 -2.48 57.86
CA LEU A 13 2.89 -2.73 57.99
C LEU A 13 2.14 -1.71 58.83
N THR A 14 2.84 -0.79 59.52
CA THR A 14 2.21 0.20 60.39
C THR A 14 2.03 1.59 59.81
N ILE A 15 2.50 1.83 58.56
CA ILE A 15 2.35 3.13 57.87
C ILE A 15 1.11 3.14 56.93
N THR A 16 0.41 2.02 56.76
CA THR A 16 -0.76 1.91 55.89
C THR A 16 -2.14 1.93 56.56
N ALA A 17 -2.20 2.23 57.87
CA ALA A 17 -3.48 2.27 58.59
C ALA A 17 -3.72 3.67 59.20
N GLY A 18 -3.82 4.69 58.42
CA GLY A 18 -4.14 6.02 58.92
C GLY A 18 -4.14 7.15 57.94
N ALA A 19 -4.94 7.09 56.88
CA ALA A 19 -5.48 8.23 56.15
C ALA A 19 -6.47 7.74 55.10
N ALA A 20 -7.65 7.38 55.53
CA ALA A 20 -8.81 7.29 54.63
C ALA A 20 -9.29 8.71 54.33
N ILE A 21 -8.58 9.44 53.49
CA ILE A 21 -9.10 10.61 52.79
C ILE A 21 -9.35 10.16 51.35
N GLY A 22 -10.62 10.17 50.97
CA GLY A 22 -11.09 9.75 49.66
C GLY A 22 -10.44 10.50 48.49
N LEU A 23 -9.35 9.94 47.99
CA LEU A 23 -8.89 10.16 46.63
C LEU A 23 -9.45 9.01 45.83
N ALA A 24 -10.52 9.29 45.12
CA ALA A 24 -11.01 8.43 44.06
C ALA A 24 -9.85 8.27 43.07
N LEU A 25 -9.12 7.16 43.17
CA LEU A 25 -8.23 6.73 42.10
C LEU A 25 -9.11 6.54 40.87
N PRO A 26 -8.84 7.21 39.75
CA PRO A 26 -9.52 6.91 38.52
C PRO A 26 -9.28 5.41 38.24
N ARG A 27 -10.33 4.63 38.09
CA ARG A 27 -10.28 3.31 37.46
C ARG A 27 -9.44 3.47 36.21
N PRO A 28 -8.58 2.50 35.84
CA PRO A 28 -8.03 2.47 34.49
C PRO A 28 -9.22 2.26 33.55
N GLY A 29 -9.88 3.38 33.26
CA GLY A 29 -10.78 3.44 32.14
C GLY A 29 -9.93 3.09 30.95
N ALA A 30 -10.47 2.27 30.06
CA ALA A 30 -9.95 2.13 28.72
C ALA A 30 -9.52 3.54 28.26
N THR A 31 -8.22 3.76 28.13
CA THR A 31 -7.70 4.95 27.51
C THR A 31 -8.29 4.91 26.11
N ARG A 32 -9.38 5.65 25.87
CA ARG A 32 -9.72 6.10 24.54
C ARG A 32 -8.39 6.53 23.95
N ALA A 33 -8.03 5.93 22.81
CA ALA A 33 -6.98 6.46 21.99
C ALA A 33 -7.17 7.98 21.98
N ALA A 34 -6.19 8.70 22.50
CA ALA A 34 -6.26 10.15 22.58
C ALA A 34 -6.71 10.61 21.20
N ASP A 35 -7.73 11.47 21.14
CA ASP A 35 -8.18 12.09 19.91
C ASP A 35 -6.96 12.59 19.16
N ALA A 36 -6.43 11.76 18.26
CA ALA A 36 -5.60 12.21 17.18
C ALA A 36 -6.53 13.12 16.37
N GLY A 37 -6.45 14.40 16.62
CA GLY A 37 -7.35 15.39 16.07
C GLY A 37 -7.56 15.07 14.60
N GLU A 38 -8.80 14.94 14.17
CA GLU A 38 -9.16 14.72 12.78
C GLU A 38 -8.53 15.85 11.96
N ARG A 39 -7.28 15.65 11.55
CA ARG A 39 -6.70 16.47 10.49
C ARG A 39 -7.60 16.18 9.31
N GLY A 40 -8.23 17.17 8.73
CA GLY A 40 -9.19 16.98 7.67
C GLY A 40 -8.63 16.06 6.59
N ALA A 41 -9.20 14.88 6.43
CA ALA A 41 -8.76 13.90 5.45
C ALA A 41 -8.80 14.52 4.04
N ARG A 42 -7.71 14.45 3.30
CA ARG A 42 -7.63 14.92 1.90
C ARG A 42 -8.24 13.88 0.95
N ALA A 43 -8.14 12.60 1.30
CA ALA A 43 -8.62 11.48 0.51
C ALA A 43 -9.64 10.65 1.29
N LYS A 44 -10.64 10.13 0.57
CA LYS A 44 -11.50 9.06 1.07
C LYS A 44 -10.89 7.70 0.81
N SER A 45 -10.07 7.60 -0.24
CA SER A 45 -9.44 6.35 -0.66
C SER A 45 -8.02 6.57 -1.20
N VAL A 46 -7.24 5.49 -1.17
CA VAL A 46 -5.89 5.41 -1.74
C VAL A 46 -5.85 4.24 -2.71
N ILE A 47 -5.27 4.46 -3.90
CA ILE A 47 -4.86 3.39 -4.81
C ILE A 47 -3.33 3.36 -4.84
N LEU A 48 -2.74 2.30 -4.31
CA LEU A 48 -1.31 2.03 -4.40
C LEU A 48 -1.06 1.10 -5.59
N VAL A 49 -0.54 1.64 -6.68
CA VAL A 49 -0.11 0.90 -7.87
C VAL A 49 1.32 0.44 -7.64
N ASN A 50 1.46 -0.82 -7.23
CA ASN A 50 2.74 -1.41 -6.84
C ASN A 50 3.43 -2.07 -8.04
N LEU A 51 4.60 -1.57 -8.40
CA LEU A 51 5.44 -2.05 -9.50
C LEU A 51 6.51 -3.02 -8.96
N SER A 52 6.06 -4.15 -8.40
CA SER A 52 6.91 -5.11 -7.71
C SER A 52 8.04 -5.65 -8.60
N GLY A 53 9.25 -5.52 -8.12
CA GLY A 53 10.49 -5.80 -8.84
C GLY A 53 11.29 -4.55 -9.18
N GLY A 54 10.70 -3.35 -9.09
CA GLY A 54 11.41 -2.07 -9.27
C GLY A 54 11.48 -1.59 -10.71
N LEU A 55 10.63 -0.62 -11.06
CA LEU A 55 10.64 0.03 -12.38
C LEU A 55 11.96 0.76 -12.62
N SER A 56 12.62 0.51 -13.77
CA SER A 56 13.77 1.31 -14.21
C SER A 56 13.38 2.76 -14.44
N HIS A 57 13.83 3.65 -13.56
CA HIS A 57 13.60 5.08 -13.69
C HIS A 57 14.29 5.67 -14.93
N LEU A 58 15.46 5.13 -15.30
CA LEU A 58 16.25 5.55 -16.46
C LEU A 58 15.59 5.20 -17.80
N ASP A 59 14.87 4.10 -17.83
CA ASP A 59 14.18 3.64 -19.05
C ASP A 59 12.69 4.02 -19.06
N SER A 60 12.25 4.88 -18.12
CA SER A 60 10.84 5.28 -17.99
C SER A 60 10.65 6.77 -17.65
N LEU A 61 10.76 7.15 -16.38
CA LEU A 61 10.31 8.45 -15.86
C LEU A 61 11.42 9.49 -15.66
N ASP A 62 12.69 9.07 -15.62
CA ASP A 62 13.86 9.95 -15.38
C ASP A 62 15.00 9.63 -16.33
N MET A 63 14.75 9.69 -17.61
CA MET A 63 15.70 9.39 -18.68
C MET A 63 16.87 10.35 -18.67
N LYS A 64 18.04 9.85 -19.08
CA LYS A 64 19.30 10.61 -19.19
C LYS A 64 19.84 10.53 -20.62
N PRO A 65 19.19 11.21 -21.59
CA PRO A 65 19.55 11.09 -23.01
C PRO A 65 20.99 11.54 -23.32
N GLU A 66 21.53 12.45 -22.52
CA GLU A 66 22.89 12.96 -22.66
C GLU A 66 23.94 12.07 -21.96
N ALA A 67 23.53 11.04 -21.23
CA ALA A 67 24.48 10.12 -20.59
C ALA A 67 25.14 9.18 -21.62
N PRO A 68 26.30 8.58 -21.29
CA PRO A 68 26.91 7.53 -22.12
C PRO A 68 25.95 6.38 -22.40
N ALA A 69 26.18 5.64 -23.48
CA ALA A 69 25.26 4.59 -23.93
C ALA A 69 24.98 3.50 -22.87
N GLU A 70 25.98 3.17 -22.07
CA GLU A 70 25.89 2.21 -20.97
C GLU A 70 25.02 2.69 -19.80
N VAL A 71 24.61 3.97 -19.80
CA VAL A 71 23.71 4.56 -18.80
C VAL A 71 22.35 4.88 -19.41
N ARG A 72 22.32 5.57 -20.56
CA ARG A 72 21.06 6.07 -21.16
C ARG A 72 20.14 4.96 -21.66
N GLY A 73 20.69 3.76 -21.96
CA GLY A 73 19.93 2.63 -22.51
C GLY A 73 19.50 2.84 -23.97
N GLU A 74 18.48 2.11 -24.40
CA GLU A 74 18.06 2.04 -25.81
C GLU A 74 16.88 2.96 -26.15
N PHE A 75 16.05 3.33 -25.16
CA PHE A 75 14.81 4.07 -25.41
C PHE A 75 15.06 5.56 -25.64
N LYS A 76 14.14 6.17 -26.39
CA LYS A 76 14.16 7.59 -26.67
C LYS A 76 13.19 8.36 -25.76
N PRO A 77 13.56 9.58 -25.35
CA PRO A 77 12.65 10.44 -24.64
C PRO A 77 11.62 11.08 -25.58
N ILE A 78 10.39 11.23 -25.09
CA ILE A 78 9.35 12.03 -25.73
C ILE A 78 8.93 13.19 -24.83
N ALA A 79 8.48 14.28 -25.43
CA ALA A 79 7.92 15.41 -24.71
C ALA A 79 6.62 15.02 -23.99
N THR A 80 6.38 15.63 -22.84
CA THR A 80 5.13 15.48 -22.10
C THR A 80 4.26 16.73 -22.24
N ALA A 81 3.06 16.70 -21.68
CA ALA A 81 2.22 17.89 -21.54
C ALA A 81 2.85 18.99 -20.65
N LEU A 82 3.94 18.68 -19.93
CA LEU A 82 4.72 19.65 -19.17
C LEU A 82 5.90 20.14 -20.00
N PRO A 83 6.02 21.46 -20.23
CA PRO A 83 7.16 22.02 -20.95
C PRO A 83 8.50 21.64 -20.31
N GLY A 84 9.44 21.15 -21.12
CA GLY A 84 10.77 20.75 -20.68
C GLY A 84 10.87 19.42 -19.94
N VAL A 85 9.75 18.71 -19.73
CA VAL A 85 9.72 17.40 -19.10
C VAL A 85 9.57 16.31 -20.16
N GLN A 86 10.47 15.36 -20.13
CA GLN A 86 10.48 14.21 -21.01
C GLN A 86 10.41 12.90 -20.21
N ILE A 87 9.76 11.90 -20.79
CA ILE A 87 9.70 10.51 -20.33
C ILE A 87 9.87 9.55 -21.50
N CYS A 88 9.89 8.25 -21.24
CA CYS A 88 10.10 7.21 -22.23
C CYS A 88 9.04 7.22 -23.35
N GLU A 89 9.47 6.97 -24.59
CA GLU A 89 8.60 6.86 -25.78
C GLU A 89 7.52 5.79 -25.69
N HIS A 90 7.66 4.81 -24.80
CA HIS A 90 6.67 3.77 -24.54
C HIS A 90 5.59 4.15 -23.50
N LEU A 91 5.56 5.44 -23.09
CA LEU A 91 4.58 6.01 -22.16
C LEU A 91 3.83 7.23 -22.78
N PRO A 92 3.34 7.15 -24.05
CA PRO A 92 2.79 8.32 -24.74
C PRO A 92 1.47 8.81 -24.13
N LEU A 93 0.64 7.91 -23.60
CA LEU A 93 -0.65 8.28 -22.99
C LEU A 93 -0.45 8.96 -21.64
N LEU A 94 0.51 8.51 -20.84
CA LEU A 94 0.92 9.14 -19.61
C LEU A 94 1.58 10.49 -19.88
N ALA A 95 2.45 10.58 -20.90
CA ALA A 95 3.09 11.83 -21.31
C ALA A 95 2.04 12.92 -21.62
N ALA A 96 0.99 12.58 -22.33
CA ALA A 96 -0.13 13.49 -22.65
C ALA A 96 -0.93 13.92 -21.39
N ARG A 97 -0.87 13.16 -20.29
CA ARG A 97 -1.61 13.41 -19.03
C ARG A 97 -0.71 13.84 -17.88
N MET A 98 0.55 14.18 -18.15
CA MET A 98 1.52 14.53 -17.12
C MET A 98 1.07 15.73 -16.27
N SER A 99 0.21 16.60 -16.79
CA SER A 99 -0.39 17.70 -16.03
C SER A 99 -1.24 17.26 -14.83
N ARG A 100 -1.71 16.01 -14.79
CA ARG A 100 -2.47 15.45 -13.65
C ARG A 100 -1.57 14.88 -12.56
N TRP A 101 -0.29 14.65 -12.84
CA TRP A 101 0.63 13.94 -11.97
C TRP A 101 1.72 14.84 -11.40
N ALA A 102 2.10 14.61 -10.16
CA ALA A 102 3.37 15.04 -9.61
C ALA A 102 4.38 13.89 -9.83
N LEU A 103 5.43 14.16 -10.61
CA LEU A 103 6.51 13.21 -10.87
C LEU A 103 7.64 13.47 -9.85
N VAL A 104 7.88 12.52 -8.96
CA VAL A 104 9.00 12.58 -8.00
C VAL A 104 10.18 11.80 -8.56
N ARG A 105 11.31 12.47 -8.77
CA ARG A 105 12.58 11.91 -9.32
C ARG A 105 13.67 11.76 -8.26
N SER A 106 13.31 11.84 -6.99
CA SER A 106 14.25 11.76 -5.87
C SER A 106 13.77 10.83 -4.75
N LEU A 107 12.99 9.81 -5.09
CA LEU A 107 12.74 8.73 -4.14
C LEU A 107 14.06 8.01 -3.87
N SER A 108 14.33 7.64 -2.60
CA SER A 108 15.63 7.09 -2.20
C SER A 108 15.56 6.34 -0.89
N HIS A 109 16.29 5.24 -0.79
CA HIS A 109 16.59 4.54 0.47
C HIS A 109 17.84 3.67 0.33
N GLY A 110 18.21 2.93 1.38
CA GLY A 110 19.45 2.15 1.41
C GLY A 110 19.32 0.66 1.10
N GLU A 111 18.11 0.16 0.77
CA GLU A 111 17.87 -1.27 0.63
C GLU A 111 17.75 -1.72 -0.82
N ASN A 112 18.68 -2.51 -1.30
CA ASN A 112 18.65 -3.12 -2.62
C ASN A 112 18.05 -4.53 -2.65
N GLY A 113 17.58 -5.06 -1.51
CA GLY A 113 16.86 -6.33 -1.44
C GLY A 113 15.36 -6.16 -1.65
N HIS A 114 14.71 -7.07 -2.36
CA HIS A 114 13.28 -7.00 -2.61
C HIS A 114 12.46 -7.05 -1.32
N LEU A 115 12.72 -8.01 -0.43
CA LEU A 115 11.92 -8.19 0.78
C LEU A 115 11.91 -6.96 1.68
N PRO A 116 13.07 -6.39 2.09
CA PRO A 116 13.08 -5.19 2.91
C PRO A 116 12.61 -3.94 2.15
N GLY A 117 12.89 -3.83 0.87
CA GLY A 117 12.40 -2.72 0.03
C GLY A 117 10.88 -2.72 -0.09
N GLN A 118 10.31 -3.87 -0.44
CA GLN A 118 8.87 -4.05 -0.58
C GLN A 118 8.14 -3.85 0.76
N HIS A 119 8.70 -4.39 1.86
CA HIS A 119 8.16 -4.15 3.19
C HIS A 119 8.08 -2.65 3.52
N ARG A 120 9.13 -1.88 3.24
CA ARG A 120 9.14 -0.42 3.44
C ARG A 120 8.08 0.28 2.62
N LEU A 121 7.92 -0.10 1.34
CA LEU A 121 6.91 0.49 0.46
C LEU A 121 5.48 0.20 0.92
N LEU A 122 5.21 -1.01 1.41
CA LEU A 122 3.86 -1.46 1.76
C LEU A 122 3.44 -1.12 3.19
N THR A 123 4.38 -0.75 4.05
CA THR A 123 4.08 -0.51 5.47
C THR A 123 4.48 0.88 5.97
N GLY A 124 5.39 1.57 5.28
CA GLY A 124 6.01 2.80 5.78
C GLY A 124 6.93 2.57 6.99
N ALA A 125 7.40 1.34 7.20
CA ALA A 125 8.24 0.98 8.35
C ALA A 125 9.44 0.11 7.95
N THR A 126 10.47 0.08 8.80
CA THR A 126 11.60 -0.83 8.63
C THR A 126 11.19 -2.26 8.95
N MET A 127 11.60 -3.21 8.12
CA MET A 127 11.35 -4.62 8.36
C MET A 127 12.03 -5.05 9.68
N PRO A 128 11.30 -5.60 10.66
CA PRO A 128 11.90 -6.05 11.91
C PRO A 128 12.75 -7.30 11.66
N ASN A 129 13.85 -7.42 12.43
CA ASN A 129 14.75 -8.58 12.40
C ASN A 129 15.22 -8.95 10.99
N GLN A 130 15.73 -7.96 10.27
CA GLN A 130 16.32 -8.15 8.95
C GLN A 130 17.50 -9.10 9.07
N ARG A 131 17.26 -10.39 8.93
CA ARG A 131 18.32 -11.38 8.75
C ARG A 131 18.74 -11.39 7.29
N GLN A 132 20.00 -11.72 7.05
CA GLN A 132 20.60 -11.69 5.71
C GLN A 132 20.11 -12.81 4.78
N THR A 133 19.18 -13.66 5.20
CA THR A 133 18.65 -14.77 4.39
C THR A 133 17.16 -14.58 4.15
N ASP A 134 16.77 -14.62 2.90
CA ASP A 134 15.39 -14.49 2.42
C ASP A 134 14.44 -15.55 2.98
N LEU A 135 14.96 -16.65 3.51
CA LEU A 135 14.21 -17.80 4.02
C LEU A 135 13.59 -17.59 5.42
N ASP A 136 14.04 -16.62 6.20
CA ASP A 136 13.68 -16.49 7.61
C ASP A 136 12.33 -15.81 7.87
N ASN A 137 11.65 -15.29 6.85
CA ASN A 137 10.49 -14.41 7.04
C ASN A 137 9.16 -14.97 6.54
N VAL A 138 9.15 -16.21 6.18
CA VAL A 138 8.08 -16.84 5.39
C VAL A 138 6.70 -16.76 6.04
N LEU A 139 6.58 -16.74 7.35
CA LEU A 139 5.26 -16.82 8.00
C LEU A 139 5.23 -16.21 9.41
N SER A 140 6.18 -15.36 9.78
CA SER A 140 6.30 -14.96 11.19
C SER A 140 5.18 -14.06 11.68
N ARG A 141 4.45 -13.38 10.79
CA ARG A 141 3.51 -12.31 11.15
C ARG A 141 4.08 -11.38 12.25
N ARG A 142 5.41 -11.23 12.27
CA ARG A 142 6.13 -10.31 13.15
C ARG A 142 6.52 -9.04 12.43
N ASP A 143 6.27 -9.01 11.12
CA ASP A 143 6.45 -7.86 10.27
C ASP A 143 5.43 -6.76 10.60
N TRP A 144 5.70 -5.58 10.09
CA TRP A 144 4.84 -4.42 10.28
C TRP A 144 3.53 -4.60 9.50
N PRO A 145 2.39 -4.12 10.02
CA PRO A 145 1.13 -4.20 9.29
C PRO A 145 1.16 -3.33 8.04
N CYS A 146 0.55 -3.81 6.95
CA CYS A 146 0.28 -3.00 5.78
C CYS A 146 -0.68 -1.84 6.10
N TYR A 147 -0.74 -0.84 5.23
CA TYR A 147 -1.57 0.36 5.42
C TYR A 147 -3.04 0.03 5.73
N ALA A 148 -3.62 -0.93 4.99
CA ALA A 148 -5.01 -1.35 5.17
C ALA A 148 -5.26 -1.98 6.53
N ALA A 149 -4.33 -2.80 7.00
CA ALA A 149 -4.42 -3.47 8.29
C ALA A 149 -4.28 -2.49 9.46
N ALA A 150 -3.32 -1.57 9.38
CA ALA A 150 -3.15 -0.52 10.38
C ALA A 150 -4.37 0.41 10.42
N LEU A 151 -4.91 0.79 9.25
CA LEU A 151 -6.13 1.58 9.17
C LEU A 151 -7.32 0.85 9.80
N ASN A 152 -7.49 -0.46 9.52
CA ASN A 152 -8.54 -1.27 10.13
C ASN A 152 -8.43 -1.33 11.66
N HIS A 153 -7.20 -1.45 12.17
CA HIS A 153 -6.95 -1.47 13.62
C HIS A 153 -7.27 -0.11 14.26
N LEU A 154 -6.85 1.00 13.65
CA LEU A 154 -7.05 2.35 14.18
C LEU A 154 -8.49 2.84 14.02
N ARG A 155 -9.16 2.44 12.94
CA ARG A 155 -10.52 2.87 12.57
C ARG A 155 -11.35 1.69 12.06
N PRO A 156 -11.74 0.75 12.94
CA PRO A 156 -12.49 -0.44 12.53
C PRO A 156 -13.85 -0.06 11.93
N ARG A 157 -14.15 -0.68 10.79
CA ARG A 157 -15.41 -0.45 10.06
C ARG A 157 -16.47 -1.47 10.45
N ARG A 158 -17.74 -1.05 10.36
CA ARG A 158 -18.92 -1.90 10.65
C ARG A 158 -19.99 -1.81 9.56
N ASP A 159 -19.63 -1.26 8.40
CA ASP A 159 -20.53 -1.04 7.27
C ASP A 159 -20.41 -2.12 6.17
N GLY A 160 -19.69 -3.21 6.45
CA GLY A 160 -19.46 -4.31 5.53
C GLY A 160 -18.57 -3.97 4.35
N ILE A 161 -17.79 -2.89 4.45
CA ILE A 161 -16.77 -2.54 3.47
C ILE A 161 -15.40 -2.85 4.07
N PRO A 162 -14.55 -3.66 3.41
CA PRO A 162 -13.21 -3.96 3.93
C PRO A 162 -12.36 -2.69 3.98
N SER A 163 -11.49 -2.58 4.98
CA SER A 163 -10.55 -1.45 5.11
C SER A 163 -9.48 -1.46 4.02
N GLY A 164 -9.30 -2.57 3.34
CA GLY A 164 -8.47 -2.64 2.16
C GLY A 164 -8.64 -3.90 1.34
N VAL A 165 -8.24 -3.79 0.07
CA VAL A 165 -8.24 -4.90 -0.89
C VAL A 165 -6.89 -4.94 -1.60
N THR A 166 -6.26 -6.11 -1.62
CA THR A 166 -5.05 -6.39 -2.41
C THR A 166 -5.44 -7.21 -3.63
N LEU A 167 -4.99 -6.81 -4.81
CA LEU A 167 -5.32 -7.45 -6.09
C LEU A 167 -4.15 -7.32 -7.08
N PRO A 168 -4.09 -8.13 -8.16
CA PRO A 168 -4.81 -9.38 -8.38
C PRO A 168 -4.03 -10.58 -7.84
N HIS A 169 -2.92 -10.35 -7.16
CA HIS A 169 -2.02 -11.37 -6.62
C HIS A 169 -1.50 -11.02 -5.24
N ALA A 170 -1.28 -12.04 -4.41
CA ALA A 170 -0.33 -11.94 -3.33
C ALA A 170 1.10 -11.92 -3.90
N LEU A 171 2.00 -11.25 -3.21
CA LEU A 171 3.43 -11.29 -3.52
C LEU A 171 4.00 -12.57 -2.89
N ILE A 172 4.14 -13.62 -3.70
CA ILE A 172 4.62 -14.93 -3.30
C ILE A 172 5.68 -15.40 -4.29
N GLU A 173 6.79 -15.89 -3.78
CA GLU A 173 7.90 -16.47 -4.55
C GLU A 173 8.18 -17.88 -4.05
N GLY A 174 7.77 -18.88 -4.84
CA GLY A 174 7.79 -20.27 -4.37
C GLY A 174 7.01 -20.44 -3.07
N PRO A 175 7.61 -20.96 -1.99
CA PRO A 175 6.95 -21.06 -0.68
C PRO A 175 6.99 -19.76 0.12
N LEU A 176 7.73 -18.74 -0.33
CA LEU A 176 7.98 -17.51 0.40
C LEU A 176 6.86 -16.48 0.16
N THR A 177 6.11 -16.15 1.20
CA THR A 177 5.20 -15.00 1.19
C THR A 177 5.99 -13.75 1.56
N TRP A 178 6.01 -12.77 0.66
CA TRP A 178 6.74 -11.53 0.89
C TRP A 178 6.13 -10.71 2.03
N PRO A 179 6.94 -10.04 2.86
CA PRO A 179 6.48 -9.30 4.01
C PRO A 179 5.77 -8.00 3.64
N GLY A 180 5.02 -7.43 4.59
CA GLY A 180 4.39 -6.12 4.46
C GLY A 180 3.07 -6.10 3.69
N GLN A 181 2.50 -7.25 3.29
CA GLN A 181 1.24 -7.27 2.55
C GLN A 181 0.02 -7.72 3.38
N HIS A 182 0.19 -7.99 4.65
CA HIS A 182 -0.84 -8.43 5.58
C HIS A 182 -0.77 -7.66 6.91
N ALA A 183 -1.51 -8.10 7.92
CA ALA A 183 -1.61 -7.38 9.18
C ALA A 183 -0.42 -7.54 10.13
N GLY A 184 0.57 -8.35 9.77
CA GLY A 184 1.75 -8.53 10.58
C GLY A 184 1.43 -8.86 12.04
N PHE A 185 2.06 -8.16 12.97
CA PHE A 185 1.88 -8.37 14.40
C PHE A 185 0.47 -8.00 14.95
N LEU A 186 -0.37 -7.30 14.17
CA LEU A 186 -1.76 -7.02 14.56
C LEU A 186 -2.66 -8.26 14.45
N GLY A 187 -2.18 -9.30 13.78
CA GLY A 187 -2.90 -10.56 13.65
C GLY A 187 -3.90 -10.61 12.48
N PRO A 188 -4.33 -11.82 12.09
CA PRO A 188 -5.08 -12.07 10.85
C PRO A 188 -6.46 -11.40 10.78
N GLY A 189 -7.03 -11.00 11.92
CA GLY A 189 -8.30 -10.28 11.95
C GLY A 189 -8.29 -8.92 11.27
N HIS A 190 -7.11 -8.38 11.04
CA HIS A 190 -6.92 -7.10 10.36
C HIS A 190 -6.40 -7.23 8.92
N ASP A 191 -6.24 -8.46 8.40
CA ASP A 191 -5.73 -8.66 7.04
C ASP A 191 -6.62 -7.95 6.00
N PRO A 192 -6.03 -7.35 4.96
CA PRO A 192 -6.80 -6.88 3.82
C PRO A 192 -7.44 -8.05 3.07
N MET A 193 -8.55 -7.78 2.40
CA MET A 193 -9.15 -8.75 1.50
C MET A 193 -8.20 -9.01 0.33
N LEU A 194 -7.92 -10.28 0.04
CA LEU A 194 -7.06 -10.68 -1.07
C LEU A 194 -7.89 -11.21 -2.23
N VAL A 195 -7.72 -10.60 -3.39
CA VAL A 195 -8.25 -11.07 -4.68
C VAL A 195 -7.12 -11.74 -5.44
N THR A 196 -7.25 -13.04 -5.74
CA THR A 196 -6.21 -13.82 -6.41
C THR A 196 -6.57 -14.23 -7.84
N GLN A 197 -7.75 -13.81 -8.31
CA GLN A 197 -8.18 -14.07 -9.67
C GLN A 197 -7.81 -12.89 -10.58
N ASP A 198 -7.38 -13.21 -11.81
CA ASP A 198 -7.12 -12.19 -12.83
C ASP A 198 -8.44 -11.52 -13.26
N PRO A 199 -8.61 -10.20 -13.00
CA PRO A 199 -9.80 -9.47 -13.41
C PRO A 199 -10.01 -9.44 -14.94
N ASN A 200 -9.00 -9.75 -15.73
CA ASN A 200 -9.12 -9.88 -17.17
C ASN A 200 -9.68 -11.23 -17.63
N SER A 201 -9.71 -12.22 -16.75
CA SER A 201 -10.26 -13.54 -17.07
C SER A 201 -11.74 -13.45 -17.47
N PRO A 202 -12.18 -14.14 -18.51
CA PRO A 202 -13.60 -14.25 -18.87
C PRO A 202 -14.46 -14.82 -17.73
N ASN A 203 -13.83 -15.66 -16.89
CA ASN A 203 -14.48 -16.32 -15.77
C ASN A 203 -14.26 -15.58 -14.44
N PHE A 204 -13.78 -14.35 -14.48
CA PHE A 204 -13.60 -13.58 -13.25
C PHE A 204 -14.94 -13.41 -12.53
N ARG A 205 -15.04 -13.99 -11.33
CA ARG A 205 -16.20 -13.95 -10.45
C ARG A 205 -15.70 -13.98 -9.00
N MET A 206 -16.34 -13.19 -8.17
CA MET A 206 -16.14 -13.20 -6.71
C MET A 206 -17.46 -13.57 -6.03
N ASP A 207 -17.99 -14.74 -6.39
CA ASP A 207 -19.29 -15.24 -5.90
C ASP A 207 -19.29 -15.46 -4.40
N THR A 208 -18.12 -15.53 -3.75
CA THR A 208 -17.98 -15.60 -2.28
C THR A 208 -18.66 -14.43 -1.56
N PHE A 209 -18.84 -13.30 -2.24
CA PHE A 209 -19.51 -12.10 -1.71
C PHE A 209 -20.95 -11.95 -2.23
N ALA A 210 -21.39 -12.84 -3.07
CA ALA A 210 -22.77 -12.89 -3.52
C ALA A 210 -23.63 -13.73 -2.55
N LEU A 211 -24.80 -13.24 -2.23
CA LEU A 211 -25.75 -14.07 -1.49
C LEU A 211 -26.15 -15.27 -2.35
N PRO A 212 -26.25 -16.48 -1.76
CA PRO A 212 -26.76 -17.64 -2.47
C PRO A 212 -28.14 -17.36 -3.08
N PRO A 213 -28.50 -17.95 -4.22
CA PRO A 213 -29.83 -17.82 -4.79
C PRO A 213 -30.94 -18.11 -3.77
N GLY A 214 -31.95 -17.24 -3.72
CA GLY A 214 -33.03 -17.34 -2.75
C GLY A 214 -32.68 -16.91 -1.31
N THR A 215 -31.53 -16.28 -1.12
CA THR A 215 -31.14 -15.67 0.18
C THR A 215 -31.12 -14.16 0.00
N ASP A 216 -31.86 -13.44 0.82
CA ASP A 216 -31.85 -11.98 0.93
C ASP A 216 -31.15 -11.51 2.21
N ALA A 217 -31.03 -10.21 2.37
CA ALA A 217 -30.39 -9.61 3.55
C ALA A 217 -31.12 -9.95 4.85
N GLU A 218 -32.45 -10.07 4.82
CA GLU A 218 -33.27 -10.42 6.00
C GLU A 218 -32.96 -11.85 6.46
N ARG A 219 -32.83 -12.78 5.53
CA ARG A 219 -32.49 -14.18 5.81
C ARG A 219 -31.06 -14.32 6.35
N VAL A 220 -30.14 -13.47 5.90
CA VAL A 220 -28.78 -13.38 6.47
C VAL A 220 -28.83 -12.88 7.92
N ASP A 221 -29.63 -11.85 8.21
CA ASP A 221 -29.80 -11.31 9.56
C ASP A 221 -30.48 -12.35 10.51
N GLN A 222 -31.47 -13.10 10.02
CA GLN A 222 -32.10 -14.20 10.79
C GLN A 222 -31.10 -15.30 11.13
N ARG A 223 -30.24 -15.71 10.14
CA ARG A 223 -29.18 -16.72 10.38
C ARG A 223 -28.13 -16.21 11.36
N ARG A 224 -27.73 -14.95 11.26
CA ARG A 224 -26.81 -14.32 12.23
C ARG A 224 -27.42 -14.33 13.64
N GLY A 225 -28.66 -13.86 13.80
CA GLY A 225 -29.33 -13.84 15.09
C GLY A 225 -29.54 -15.23 15.71
N LEU A 226 -29.74 -16.26 14.88
CA LEU A 226 -29.78 -17.64 15.35
C LEU A 226 -28.41 -18.12 15.84
N LEU A 227 -27.34 -17.82 15.08
CA LEU A 227 -25.98 -18.18 15.45
C LEU A 227 -25.57 -17.50 16.77
N GLU A 228 -25.84 -16.21 16.92
CA GLU A 228 -25.56 -15.45 18.14
C GLU A 228 -26.29 -16.07 19.38
N LYS A 229 -27.53 -16.55 19.21
CA LYS A 229 -28.26 -17.26 20.26
C LYS A 229 -27.66 -18.61 20.62
N LEU A 230 -27.18 -19.36 19.64
CA LEU A 230 -26.51 -20.65 19.85
C LEU A 230 -25.14 -20.48 20.54
N GLU A 231 -24.43 -19.40 20.24
CA GLU A 231 -23.09 -19.11 20.77
C GLU A 231 -23.14 -18.35 22.12
N SER A 232 -24.27 -17.77 22.50
CA SER A 232 -24.40 -16.99 23.73
C SER A 232 -24.17 -17.81 25.04
N GLY A 233 -24.17 -19.14 24.96
CA GLY A 233 -23.84 -20.05 26.06
C GLY A 233 -22.44 -20.66 26.02
N GLY A 234 -21.62 -20.30 25.02
CA GLY A 234 -20.33 -20.96 24.75
C GLY A 234 -19.10 -20.13 25.09
N THR A 235 -18.00 -20.83 25.35
CA THR A 235 -16.65 -20.27 25.59
C THR A 235 -15.90 -19.94 24.26
N GLY A 236 -16.63 -19.62 23.19
CA GLY A 236 -16.07 -19.41 21.86
C GLY A 236 -15.06 -18.24 21.81
N ASP A 237 -14.02 -18.39 20.99
CA ASP A 237 -12.97 -17.41 20.79
C ASP A 237 -13.57 -16.04 20.33
N PRO A 238 -13.32 -14.95 21.07
CA PRO A 238 -13.78 -13.62 20.68
C PRO A 238 -13.32 -13.19 19.28
N ALA A 239 -12.12 -13.59 18.85
CA ALA A 239 -11.58 -13.27 17.53
C ALA A 239 -12.39 -13.99 16.43
N PHE A 240 -12.81 -15.24 16.66
CA PHE A 240 -13.64 -15.98 15.72
C PHE A 240 -15.02 -15.32 15.54
N ARG A 241 -15.65 -14.90 16.63
CA ARG A 241 -16.93 -14.16 16.59
C ARG A 241 -16.81 -12.84 15.83
N GLU A 242 -15.73 -12.14 15.99
CA GLU A 242 -15.47 -10.90 15.26
C GLU A 242 -15.33 -11.16 13.76
N HIS A 243 -14.61 -12.23 13.36
CA HIS A 243 -14.49 -12.62 11.96
C HIS A 243 -15.84 -13.02 11.34
N GLN A 244 -16.65 -13.77 12.08
CA GLN A 244 -18.02 -14.11 11.64
C GLN A 244 -18.88 -12.85 11.44
N ARG A 245 -18.83 -11.91 12.38
CA ARG A 245 -19.56 -10.65 12.27
C ARG A 245 -19.15 -9.88 11.01
N HIS A 246 -17.84 -9.74 10.76
CA HIS A 246 -17.34 -9.08 9.56
C HIS A 246 -17.79 -9.79 8.28
N ALA A 247 -17.80 -11.12 8.25
CA ALA A 247 -18.29 -11.88 7.11
C ALA A 247 -19.78 -11.62 6.83
N PHE A 248 -20.62 -11.58 7.86
CA PHE A 248 -22.04 -11.24 7.72
C PHE A 248 -22.27 -9.81 7.24
N GLU A 249 -21.51 -8.84 7.77
CA GLU A 249 -21.59 -7.43 7.35
C GLU A 249 -21.20 -7.27 5.88
N LEU A 250 -20.16 -7.97 5.43
CA LEU A 250 -19.70 -7.99 4.04
C LEU A 250 -20.76 -8.53 3.09
N LEU A 251 -21.34 -9.70 3.42
CA LEU A 251 -22.42 -10.33 2.63
C LEU A 251 -23.66 -9.44 2.55
N ARG A 252 -23.96 -8.72 3.64
CA ARG A 252 -25.13 -7.84 3.72
C ARG A 252 -24.99 -6.56 2.91
N SER A 253 -23.79 -5.97 2.84
CA SER A 253 -23.61 -4.64 2.24
C SER A 253 -23.89 -4.61 0.74
N GLY A 254 -23.67 -5.72 0.03
CA GLY A 254 -23.83 -5.82 -1.42
C GLY A 254 -22.96 -4.87 -2.28
N ARG A 255 -22.45 -3.77 -1.68
CA ARG A 255 -21.68 -2.73 -2.39
C ARG A 255 -20.39 -3.28 -2.96
N VAL A 256 -19.64 -4.02 -2.16
CA VAL A 256 -18.36 -4.58 -2.57
C VAL A 256 -18.57 -5.69 -3.59
N ALA A 257 -19.63 -6.53 -3.41
CA ALA A 257 -20.01 -7.54 -4.39
C ALA A 257 -20.30 -6.92 -5.76
N GLY A 258 -21.00 -5.78 -5.81
CA GLY A 258 -21.23 -5.02 -7.02
C GLY A 258 -19.95 -4.51 -7.68
N ALA A 259 -18.94 -4.11 -6.91
CA ALA A 259 -17.65 -3.65 -7.45
C ALA A 259 -16.91 -4.74 -8.24
N PHE A 260 -17.05 -6.01 -7.86
CA PHE A 260 -16.44 -7.14 -8.56
C PHE A 260 -17.12 -7.49 -9.90
N ARG A 261 -18.30 -6.96 -10.17
CA ARG A 261 -19.00 -7.18 -11.44
C ARG A 261 -18.40 -6.33 -12.56
N ILE A 262 -17.12 -6.55 -12.86
CA ILE A 262 -16.38 -5.83 -13.91
C ILE A 262 -16.95 -6.11 -15.31
N ASP A 263 -17.65 -7.22 -15.47
CA ASP A 263 -18.39 -7.59 -16.67
C ASP A 263 -19.53 -6.61 -17.00
N GLN A 264 -20.03 -5.87 -16.02
CA GLN A 264 -21.07 -4.85 -16.19
C GLN A 264 -20.54 -3.51 -16.71
N GLU A 265 -19.22 -3.32 -16.72
CA GLU A 265 -18.64 -2.11 -17.30
C GLU A 265 -18.80 -2.08 -18.83
N PRO A 266 -19.08 -0.91 -19.40
CA PRO A 266 -19.14 -0.77 -20.86
C PRO A 266 -17.87 -1.28 -21.52
N VAL A 267 -18.03 -1.95 -22.66
CA VAL A 267 -16.91 -2.50 -23.45
C VAL A 267 -15.84 -1.44 -23.70
N LYS A 268 -16.27 -0.21 -24.09
CA LYS A 268 -15.36 0.92 -24.34
C LYS A 268 -14.50 1.28 -23.11
N VAL A 269 -15.07 1.23 -21.90
CA VAL A 269 -14.33 1.50 -20.64
C VAL A 269 -13.30 0.42 -20.43
N ARG A 270 -13.72 -0.85 -20.46
CA ARG A 270 -12.81 -1.99 -20.29
C ARG A 270 -11.67 -1.99 -21.33
N ASP A 271 -11.99 -1.67 -22.60
CA ASP A 271 -10.99 -1.56 -23.66
C ASP A 271 -10.06 -0.36 -23.42
N GLY A 272 -10.58 0.75 -22.90
CA GLY A 272 -9.80 1.92 -22.53
C GLY A 272 -8.66 1.60 -21.56
N TYR A 273 -8.95 0.81 -20.53
CA TYR A 273 -7.92 0.33 -19.59
C TYR A 273 -6.94 -0.70 -20.19
N GLY A 274 -7.32 -1.35 -21.28
CA GLY A 274 -6.60 -2.48 -21.86
C GLY A 274 -7.12 -3.84 -21.37
N ARG A 275 -7.30 -4.78 -22.31
CA ARG A 275 -7.74 -6.16 -22.03
C ARG A 275 -6.54 -7.01 -21.61
N ASN A 276 -5.96 -6.64 -20.49
CA ASN A 276 -4.85 -7.34 -19.85
C ASN A 276 -4.98 -7.21 -18.32
N GLN A 277 -4.19 -7.96 -17.60
CA GLN A 277 -4.25 -8.01 -16.14
C GLN A 277 -4.03 -6.64 -15.48
N PHE A 278 -3.09 -5.83 -15.95
CA PHE A 278 -2.83 -4.50 -15.37
C PHE A 278 -4.02 -3.57 -15.53
N GLY A 279 -4.52 -3.46 -16.76
CA GLY A 279 -5.65 -2.60 -17.05
C GLY A 279 -6.91 -2.98 -16.29
N GLN A 280 -7.28 -4.26 -16.32
CA GLN A 280 -8.50 -4.70 -15.65
C GLN A 280 -8.35 -4.68 -14.11
N SER A 281 -7.13 -4.81 -13.58
CA SER A 281 -6.87 -4.59 -12.14
C SER A 281 -7.06 -3.14 -11.73
N LEU A 282 -6.59 -2.17 -12.52
CA LEU A 282 -6.83 -0.76 -12.21
C LEU A 282 -8.29 -0.35 -12.40
N LEU A 283 -9.01 -0.93 -13.35
CA LEU A 283 -10.46 -0.77 -13.47
C LEU A 283 -11.17 -1.32 -12.22
N LEU A 284 -10.80 -2.50 -11.74
CA LEU A 284 -11.34 -3.05 -10.49
C LEU A 284 -11.00 -2.16 -9.29
N ALA A 285 -9.78 -1.63 -9.22
CA ALA A 285 -9.37 -0.70 -8.17
C ALA A 285 -10.27 0.56 -8.15
N ARG A 286 -10.57 1.15 -9.32
CA ARG A 286 -11.51 2.28 -9.43
C ARG A 286 -12.90 1.90 -8.91
N ARG A 287 -13.42 0.72 -9.27
CA ARG A 287 -14.73 0.25 -8.79
C ARG A 287 -14.76 0.04 -7.29
N LEU A 288 -13.69 -0.48 -6.71
CA LEU A 288 -13.56 -0.70 -5.27
C LEU A 288 -13.54 0.63 -4.50
N VAL A 289 -12.77 1.63 -4.94
CA VAL A 289 -12.80 2.95 -4.30
C VAL A 289 -14.15 3.64 -4.48
N GLN A 290 -14.82 3.46 -5.61
CA GLN A 290 -16.19 3.93 -5.83
C GLN A 290 -17.19 3.26 -4.86
N ALA A 291 -16.97 2.00 -4.50
CA ALA A 291 -17.74 1.30 -3.48
C ALA A 291 -17.41 1.72 -2.04
N GLY A 292 -16.37 2.54 -1.84
CA GLY A 292 -15.96 3.09 -0.54
C GLY A 292 -14.84 2.33 0.15
N VAL A 293 -14.09 1.48 -0.57
CA VAL A 293 -12.88 0.81 -0.02
C VAL A 293 -11.80 1.86 0.19
N PRO A 294 -11.28 2.05 1.42
CA PRO A 294 -10.31 3.10 1.70
C PRO A 294 -8.94 2.87 1.08
N ILE A 295 -8.48 1.62 0.99
CA ILE A 295 -7.16 1.31 0.45
C ILE A 295 -7.26 0.16 -0.55
N VAL A 296 -6.80 0.39 -1.77
CA VAL A 296 -6.64 -0.65 -2.78
C VAL A 296 -5.18 -0.73 -3.18
N GLN A 297 -4.54 -1.85 -2.87
CA GLN A 297 -3.22 -2.18 -3.36
C GLN A 297 -3.35 -2.98 -4.65
N ALA A 298 -2.92 -2.39 -5.77
CA ALA A 298 -2.94 -3.02 -7.08
C ALA A 298 -1.51 -3.43 -7.48
N ASN A 299 -1.22 -4.72 -7.38
CA ASN A 299 0.08 -5.26 -7.77
C ASN A 299 0.13 -5.42 -9.30
N MET A 300 1.02 -4.69 -9.96
CA MET A 300 1.19 -4.73 -11.41
C MET A 300 2.08 -5.90 -11.82
N GLY A 301 1.57 -7.09 -11.58
CA GLY A 301 2.24 -8.37 -11.78
C GLY A 301 2.58 -9.07 -10.47
N ILE A 302 3.11 -10.29 -10.59
CA ILE A 302 3.67 -11.05 -9.47
C ILE A 302 5.03 -10.47 -9.06
N VAL A 303 5.61 -10.99 -7.99
CA VAL A 303 7.00 -10.67 -7.61
C VAL A 303 7.92 -10.76 -8.82
N GLN A 304 8.95 -9.92 -8.87
CA GLN A 304 9.93 -9.89 -9.95
C GLN A 304 9.37 -9.54 -11.36
N THR A 305 8.11 -9.11 -11.45
CA THR A 305 7.59 -8.71 -12.77
C THR A 305 8.38 -7.54 -13.36
N TRP A 306 8.74 -6.55 -12.54
CA TRP A 306 9.55 -5.38 -12.95
C TRP A 306 11.03 -5.57 -12.68
N ASP A 307 11.45 -6.77 -12.23
CA ASP A 307 12.84 -7.12 -11.98
C ASP A 307 13.54 -7.51 -13.28
N THR A 308 14.13 -6.51 -13.95
CA THR A 308 14.65 -6.63 -15.31
C THR A 308 16.16 -6.76 -15.37
N HIS A 309 16.73 -7.70 -14.61
CA HIS A 309 18.15 -8.05 -14.68
C HIS A 309 18.55 -8.56 -16.07
N VAL A 310 17.61 -9.20 -16.77
CA VAL A 310 17.79 -9.72 -18.12
C VAL A 310 16.66 -9.22 -18.99
N ASP A 311 16.98 -8.87 -20.25
CA ASP A 311 16.01 -8.40 -21.25
C ASP A 311 15.21 -7.18 -20.78
N ASN A 312 15.91 -6.21 -20.19
CA ASN A 312 15.26 -5.00 -19.65
C ASN A 312 14.40 -4.30 -20.71
N TRP A 313 14.96 -4.03 -21.88
CA TRP A 313 14.26 -3.27 -22.92
C TRP A 313 13.17 -4.07 -23.61
N GLY A 314 13.39 -5.35 -23.89
CA GLY A 314 12.39 -6.21 -24.51
C GLY A 314 11.15 -6.38 -23.60
N ARG A 315 11.37 -6.66 -22.32
CA ARG A 315 10.27 -6.78 -21.33
C ARG A 315 9.51 -5.45 -21.14
N LEU A 316 10.23 -4.34 -21.00
CA LEU A 316 9.64 -3.03 -20.84
C LEU A 316 8.86 -2.60 -22.09
N LYS A 317 9.45 -2.69 -23.28
CA LYS A 317 8.86 -2.26 -24.55
C LYS A 317 7.62 -3.06 -24.96
N ASN A 318 7.72 -4.40 -24.88
CA ASN A 318 6.71 -5.27 -25.48
C ASN A 318 5.50 -5.50 -24.57
N ARG A 319 5.64 -5.25 -23.27
CA ARG A 319 4.59 -5.59 -22.31
C ARG A 319 4.43 -4.56 -21.19
N LEU A 320 5.47 -4.31 -20.38
CA LEU A 320 5.30 -3.67 -19.08
C LEU A 320 4.90 -2.21 -19.22
N LEU A 321 5.64 -1.42 -20.00
CA LEU A 321 5.34 0.01 -20.19
C LEU A 321 4.06 0.26 -20.97
N PRO A 322 3.75 -0.41 -22.11
CA PRO A 322 2.50 -0.21 -22.82
C PRO A 322 1.25 -0.57 -22.00
N TRP A 323 1.34 -1.62 -21.19
CA TRP A 323 0.23 -2.00 -20.32
C TRP A 323 0.02 -0.99 -19.19
N LEU A 324 1.11 -0.54 -18.56
CA LEU A 324 1.07 0.47 -17.50
C LEU A 324 0.59 1.82 -18.02
N ASP A 325 1.12 2.27 -19.16
CA ASP A 325 0.76 3.53 -19.81
C ASP A 325 -0.75 3.64 -20.03
N ARG A 326 -1.31 2.61 -20.66
CA ARG A 326 -2.73 2.55 -20.95
C ARG A 326 -3.58 2.48 -19.69
N ALA A 327 -3.17 1.67 -18.73
CA ALA A 327 -3.91 1.47 -17.49
C ALA A 327 -3.92 2.74 -16.62
N LEU A 328 -2.78 3.44 -16.47
CA LEU A 328 -2.69 4.69 -15.71
C LEU A 328 -3.44 5.84 -16.39
N ALA A 329 -3.34 5.95 -17.72
CA ALA A 329 -4.07 6.95 -18.46
C ALA A 329 -5.59 6.78 -18.29
N ALA A 330 -6.08 5.56 -18.43
CA ALA A 330 -7.50 5.25 -18.25
C ALA A 330 -7.95 5.47 -16.80
N LEU A 331 -7.14 5.08 -15.82
CA LEU A 331 -7.44 5.29 -14.39
C LEU A 331 -7.61 6.78 -14.07
N ALA A 332 -6.71 7.63 -14.54
CA ALA A 332 -6.78 9.07 -14.28
C ALA A 332 -8.02 9.69 -14.93
N ASP A 333 -8.31 9.33 -16.19
CA ASP A 333 -9.47 9.85 -16.91
C ASP A 333 -10.79 9.36 -16.31
N ASP A 334 -10.86 8.09 -15.89
CA ASP A 334 -12.08 7.49 -15.34
C ASP A 334 -12.37 7.98 -13.91
N LEU A 335 -11.34 8.09 -13.05
CA LEU A 335 -11.49 8.69 -11.72
C LEU A 335 -12.04 10.13 -11.82
N ASP A 336 -11.56 10.92 -12.78
CA ASP A 336 -12.03 12.27 -13.02
C ASP A 336 -13.48 12.28 -13.53
N ALA A 337 -13.77 11.46 -14.54
CA ALA A 337 -15.12 11.34 -15.11
C ALA A 337 -16.17 10.87 -14.08
N GLN A 338 -15.77 10.10 -13.08
CA GLN A 338 -16.62 9.63 -11.98
C GLN A 338 -16.65 10.61 -10.79
N GLY A 339 -15.94 11.74 -10.83
CA GLY A 339 -15.83 12.69 -9.72
C GLY A 339 -15.07 12.11 -8.51
N LEU A 340 -14.20 11.13 -8.73
CA LEU A 340 -13.43 10.44 -7.69
C LEU A 340 -11.98 10.93 -7.59
N TRP A 341 -11.48 11.66 -8.59
CA TRP A 341 -10.08 12.10 -8.64
C TRP A 341 -9.68 12.89 -7.40
N ASP A 342 -10.47 13.88 -7.02
CA ASP A 342 -10.18 14.74 -5.86
C ASP A 342 -10.38 14.06 -4.50
N GLN A 343 -10.90 12.82 -4.50
CA GLN A 343 -11.15 12.04 -3.30
C GLN A 343 -10.27 10.79 -3.20
N THR A 344 -9.44 10.52 -4.23
CA THR A 344 -8.61 9.32 -4.32
C THR A 344 -7.14 9.71 -4.47
N PHE A 345 -6.32 9.37 -3.48
CA PHE A 345 -4.87 9.54 -3.59
C PHE A 345 -4.28 8.36 -4.35
N VAL A 346 -3.65 8.62 -5.49
CA VAL A 346 -3.03 7.59 -6.33
C VAL A 346 -1.52 7.68 -6.19
N VAL A 347 -0.91 6.56 -5.81
CA VAL A 347 0.54 6.38 -5.66
C VAL A 347 1.00 5.30 -6.62
N VAL A 348 1.98 5.61 -7.48
CA VAL A 348 2.59 4.64 -8.41
C VAL A 348 4.08 4.55 -8.10
N SER A 349 4.52 3.42 -7.55
CA SER A 349 5.92 3.19 -7.19
C SER A 349 6.25 1.71 -7.15
N GLY A 350 7.51 1.38 -7.36
CA GLY A 350 8.10 0.11 -6.95
C GLY A 350 8.90 0.30 -5.66
N GLU A 351 9.48 -0.78 -5.18
CA GLU A 351 10.31 -0.80 -3.96
C GLU A 351 11.64 -0.06 -4.15
N PHE A 352 12.16 0.02 -5.38
CA PHE A 352 13.39 0.74 -5.76
C PHE A 352 13.42 0.95 -7.29
N GLY A 353 14.51 1.49 -7.80
CA GLY A 353 14.82 1.64 -9.23
C GLY A 353 15.81 0.59 -9.74
N ARG A 354 16.50 0.93 -10.84
CA ARG A 354 17.46 0.05 -11.47
C ARG A 354 18.81 0.75 -11.63
N THR A 355 19.91 -0.04 -11.64
CA THR A 355 21.28 0.50 -11.76
C THR A 355 21.43 1.43 -12.95
N PRO A 356 22.18 2.55 -12.79
CA PRO A 356 22.52 3.42 -13.89
C PRO A 356 23.27 2.69 -15.00
N LYS A 357 24.25 1.89 -14.61
CA LYS A 357 25.03 1.11 -15.58
C LYS A 357 24.30 -0.15 -15.99
N VAL A 358 24.19 -0.34 -17.29
CA VAL A 358 23.72 -1.59 -17.90
C VAL A 358 24.70 -2.72 -17.57
N SER A 359 24.19 -3.88 -17.24
CA SER A 359 24.97 -5.08 -16.92
C SER A 359 24.40 -6.31 -17.64
N THR A 360 25.24 -7.32 -17.77
CA THR A 360 24.81 -8.66 -18.23
C THR A 360 25.18 -9.65 -17.13
N LEU A 361 24.20 -10.40 -16.63
CA LEU A 361 24.45 -11.40 -15.61
C LEU A 361 25.35 -12.52 -16.12
N PRO A 362 26.14 -13.16 -15.25
CA PRO A 362 26.94 -14.32 -15.62
C PRO A 362 26.07 -15.43 -16.24
N GLY A 363 26.45 -15.88 -17.44
CA GLY A 363 25.72 -16.90 -18.19
C GLY A 363 24.57 -16.39 -19.06
N GLU A 364 24.24 -15.10 -18.98
CA GLU A 364 23.24 -14.44 -19.84
C GLU A 364 23.90 -13.75 -21.02
N THR A 365 23.13 -13.50 -22.07
CA THR A 365 23.59 -12.79 -23.28
C THR A 365 22.83 -11.48 -23.50
N ILE A 366 21.66 -11.34 -22.90
CA ILE A 366 20.80 -10.17 -23.05
C ILE A 366 20.97 -9.28 -21.82
N PRO A 367 21.37 -8.02 -22.00
CA PRO A 367 21.65 -7.12 -20.89
C PRO A 367 20.39 -6.67 -20.16
N GLY A 368 20.60 -6.22 -18.93
CA GLY A 368 19.57 -5.62 -18.11
C GLY A 368 20.14 -4.62 -17.12
N ARG A 369 19.42 -4.40 -16.02
CA ARG A 369 19.84 -3.52 -14.94
C ARG A 369 19.55 -4.20 -13.60
N ASP A 370 20.47 -4.03 -12.65
CA ASP A 370 20.37 -4.58 -11.30
C ASP A 370 19.58 -3.64 -10.37
N HIS A 371 19.43 -4.00 -9.11
CA HIS A 371 18.69 -3.23 -8.10
C HIS A 371 19.38 -1.92 -7.77
N TRP A 372 18.62 -0.84 -7.58
CA TRP A 372 19.15 0.46 -7.24
C TRP A 372 18.17 1.28 -6.37
N ALA A 373 18.37 1.26 -5.07
CA ALA A 373 17.54 2.01 -4.13
C ALA A 373 18.01 3.44 -3.89
N SER A 374 19.24 3.78 -4.31
CA SER A 374 19.84 5.10 -4.04
C SER A 374 19.09 6.25 -4.70
N VAL A 375 18.42 6.02 -5.84
CA VAL A 375 17.45 6.93 -6.44
C VAL A 375 16.51 6.20 -7.36
N TYR A 376 15.23 6.59 -7.34
CA TYR A 376 14.21 6.11 -8.25
C TYR A 376 13.07 7.11 -8.38
N SER A 377 12.08 6.80 -9.21
CA SER A 377 10.99 7.71 -9.52
C SER A 377 9.63 7.10 -9.21
N GLY A 378 8.68 7.95 -8.82
CA GLY A 378 7.29 7.60 -8.62
C GLY A 378 6.34 8.70 -9.11
N LEU A 379 5.07 8.34 -9.32
CA LEU A 379 4.00 9.25 -9.69
C LEU A 379 2.98 9.35 -8.56
N PHE A 380 2.49 10.57 -8.33
CA PHE A 380 1.49 10.88 -7.33
C PHE A 380 0.38 11.73 -7.96
N GLY A 381 -0.88 11.44 -7.64
CA GLY A 381 -2.01 12.19 -8.21
C GLY A 381 -3.26 12.09 -7.37
N GLY A 382 -4.24 12.92 -7.67
CA GLY A 382 -5.53 12.98 -6.98
C GLY A 382 -5.47 13.55 -5.56
N ALA A 383 -6.61 13.62 -4.89
CA ALA A 383 -6.75 14.05 -3.49
C ALA A 383 -6.03 15.37 -3.14
N GLY A 384 -6.07 16.36 -4.04
CA GLY A 384 -5.42 17.66 -3.84
C GLY A 384 -3.92 17.68 -4.14
N VAL A 385 -3.34 16.61 -4.68
CA VAL A 385 -1.97 16.65 -5.22
C VAL A 385 -1.91 17.67 -6.34
N VAL A 386 -0.95 18.59 -6.24
CA VAL A 386 -0.71 19.59 -7.30
C VAL A 386 0.02 18.90 -8.45
N GLY A 387 -0.72 18.53 -9.48
CA GLY A 387 -0.21 17.94 -10.70
C GLY A 387 0.62 18.91 -11.54
N GLY A 388 1.14 18.41 -12.64
CA GLY A 388 1.83 19.25 -13.61
C GLY A 388 3.23 19.68 -13.18
N ARG A 389 3.93 18.90 -12.34
CA ARG A 389 5.27 19.27 -11.86
C ARG A 389 6.18 18.08 -11.62
N VAL A 390 7.48 18.39 -11.62
CA VAL A 390 8.53 17.45 -11.23
C VAL A 390 9.08 17.89 -9.87
N ILE A 391 9.15 16.95 -8.94
CA ILE A 391 9.67 17.12 -7.59
C ILE A 391 10.99 16.36 -7.50
N GLY A 392 12.01 17.06 -7.05
CA GLY A 392 13.35 16.49 -6.92
C GLY A 392 14.06 16.25 -8.25
N LYS A 393 15.32 15.82 -8.14
CA LYS A 393 16.21 15.64 -9.26
C LYS A 393 17.28 14.60 -8.92
N SER A 394 17.56 13.70 -9.83
CA SER A 394 18.75 12.85 -9.80
C SER A 394 19.94 13.49 -10.53
N ASP A 395 21.13 12.96 -10.32
CA ASP A 395 22.36 13.40 -11.01
C ASP A 395 22.33 13.06 -12.52
N ARG A 396 23.40 13.42 -13.22
CA ARG A 396 23.51 13.21 -14.67
C ARG A 396 23.47 11.74 -15.07
N ALA A 397 23.84 10.84 -14.17
CA ALA A 397 23.83 9.40 -14.40
C ALA A 397 22.55 8.73 -13.89
N GLY A 398 21.67 9.45 -13.20
CA GLY A 398 20.52 8.85 -12.51
C GLY A 398 20.95 7.90 -11.38
N ALA A 399 22.09 8.19 -10.73
CA ALA A 399 22.69 7.33 -9.72
C ALA A 399 22.34 7.73 -8.28
N ARG A 400 22.12 9.00 -8.03
CA ARG A 400 21.79 9.52 -6.70
C ARG A 400 20.96 10.80 -6.78
N PRO A 401 20.19 11.15 -5.72
CA PRO A 401 19.49 12.42 -5.69
C PRO A 401 20.49 13.58 -5.53
N VAL A 402 20.22 14.69 -6.21
CA VAL A 402 20.93 15.99 -6.07
C VAL A 402 20.01 17.10 -5.57
N SER A 403 18.88 16.73 -5.05
CA SER A 403 17.89 17.55 -4.37
C SER A 403 17.43 16.84 -3.09
N PRO A 404 16.58 17.44 -2.24
CA PRO A 404 15.93 16.72 -1.16
C PRO A 404 15.28 15.44 -1.69
N SER A 405 15.48 14.33 -0.98
CA SER A 405 14.96 13.00 -1.32
C SER A 405 13.86 12.59 -0.36
N TYR A 406 13.04 11.65 -0.81
CA TYR A 406 11.92 11.09 -0.05
C TYR A 406 12.07 9.58 0.03
N ALA A 407 11.83 9.03 1.22
CA ALA A 407 11.90 7.59 1.46
C ALA A 407 10.51 6.92 1.35
N PRO A 408 10.42 5.60 1.22
CA PRO A 408 9.15 4.88 1.34
C PRO A 408 8.37 5.20 2.63
N PHE A 409 9.09 5.53 3.70
CA PHE A 409 8.48 5.97 4.96
C PHE A 409 7.68 7.28 4.79
N ASP A 410 8.17 8.21 3.97
CA ASP A 410 7.49 9.48 3.69
C ASP A 410 6.26 9.26 2.80
N ILE A 411 6.33 8.30 1.87
CA ILE A 411 5.15 7.83 1.12
C ILE A 411 4.11 7.28 2.09
N GLY A 412 4.53 6.43 3.03
CA GLY A 412 3.65 5.86 4.05
C GLY A 412 2.99 6.93 4.93
N ALA A 413 3.77 7.88 5.43
CA ALA A 413 3.26 9.00 6.21
C ALA A 413 2.25 9.84 5.41
N THR A 414 2.50 10.05 4.11
CA THR A 414 1.61 10.77 3.20
C THR A 414 0.29 10.00 2.98
N ILE A 415 0.35 8.67 2.84
CA ILE A 415 -0.83 7.81 2.73
C ILE A 415 -1.70 7.94 3.98
N TYR A 416 -1.12 7.80 5.17
CA TYR A 416 -1.84 7.91 6.43
C TYR A 416 -2.45 9.30 6.61
N GLU A 417 -1.68 10.36 6.43
CA GLU A 417 -2.17 11.73 6.57
C GLU A 417 -3.28 12.04 5.54
N SER A 418 -3.15 11.58 4.30
CA SER A 418 -4.19 11.76 3.28
C SER A 418 -5.53 11.15 3.71
N LEU A 419 -5.51 10.05 4.45
CA LEU A 419 -6.69 9.41 5.05
C LEU A 419 -7.09 10.00 6.41
N GLY A 420 -6.43 11.09 6.87
CA GLY A 420 -6.69 11.75 8.15
C GLY A 420 -6.12 11.00 9.36
N VAL A 421 -5.23 10.03 9.17
CA VAL A 421 -4.48 9.35 10.24
C VAL A 421 -3.14 10.04 10.39
N GLY A 422 -2.82 10.59 11.58
CA GLY A 422 -1.50 11.15 11.85
C GLY A 422 -0.44 10.04 11.81
N PRO A 423 0.72 10.24 11.17
CA PRO A 423 1.79 9.23 11.18
C PRO A 423 2.33 8.92 12.57
N GLU A 424 2.10 9.82 13.54
CA GLU A 424 2.40 9.64 14.96
C GLU A 424 1.39 8.75 15.71
N SER A 425 0.27 8.37 15.08
CA SER A 425 -0.73 7.49 15.71
C SER A 425 -0.09 6.19 16.19
N GLU A 426 -0.45 5.76 17.39
CA GLU A 426 0.12 4.57 17.99
C GLU A 426 -0.65 3.30 17.60
N ILE A 427 0.09 2.26 17.26
CA ILE A 427 -0.36 0.87 17.18
C ILE A 427 0.40 0.04 18.21
N ARG A 428 -0.18 -1.06 18.67
CA ARG A 428 0.43 -1.90 19.71
C ARG A 428 0.62 -3.32 19.20
N ASP A 429 1.80 -3.87 19.50
CA ASP A 429 2.11 -5.27 19.17
C ASP A 429 1.44 -6.25 20.16
N ALA A 430 1.66 -7.55 19.94
CA ALA A 430 1.13 -8.62 20.79
C ALA A 430 1.61 -8.56 22.25
N GLN A 431 2.71 -7.86 22.53
CA GLN A 431 3.24 -7.60 23.86
C GLN A 431 2.78 -6.24 24.44
N ASN A 432 1.79 -5.61 23.78
CA ASN A 432 1.24 -4.30 24.14
C ASN A 432 2.28 -3.15 24.11
N ARG A 433 3.37 -3.29 23.35
CA ARG A 433 4.38 -2.25 23.19
C ARG A 433 3.89 -1.23 22.14
N PRO A 434 3.87 0.07 22.47
CA PRO A 434 3.42 1.09 21.54
C PRO A 434 4.50 1.36 20.49
N SER A 435 4.04 1.61 19.27
CA SER A 435 4.86 2.05 18.16
C SER A 435 4.08 3.05 17.32
N ARG A 436 4.76 4.02 16.71
CA ARG A 436 4.11 4.91 15.74
C ARG A 436 3.73 4.09 14.50
N VAL A 437 2.59 4.41 13.90
CA VAL A 437 2.11 3.71 12.70
C VAL A 437 3.07 3.89 11.52
N CYS A 438 3.79 5.00 11.47
CA CYS A 438 4.80 5.30 10.45
C CYS A 438 5.91 6.18 11.05
N THR A 439 7.12 6.04 10.53
CA THR A 439 8.29 6.82 10.99
C THR A 439 8.69 7.95 10.06
N GLY A 440 8.11 8.02 8.85
CA GLY A 440 8.35 9.08 7.87
C GLY A 440 7.64 10.39 8.18
N ALA A 441 7.94 11.40 7.39
CA ALA A 441 7.25 12.68 7.38
C ALA A 441 6.37 12.79 6.11
N PRO A 442 5.15 13.34 6.21
CA PRO A 442 4.33 13.56 5.02
C PRO A 442 5.04 14.42 3.97
N MET A 443 4.85 14.07 2.71
CA MET A 443 5.43 14.79 1.57
C MET A 443 4.57 16.02 1.24
N ASP A 444 4.58 17.05 2.11
CA ASP A 444 3.78 18.29 1.95
C ASP A 444 4.01 18.96 0.61
N VAL A 445 5.21 18.79 0.04
CA VAL A 445 5.56 19.29 -1.28
C VAL A 445 4.59 18.80 -2.37
N LEU A 446 3.89 17.69 -2.18
CA LEU A 446 2.88 17.21 -3.13
C LEU A 446 1.62 18.10 -3.17
N PHE A 447 1.31 18.81 -2.10
CA PHE A 447 0.07 19.54 -1.88
C PHE A 447 0.22 21.07 -1.85
N GLN A 448 1.46 21.56 -1.81
CA GLN A 448 1.74 23.00 -1.76
C GLN A 448 1.85 23.59 -3.17
N ASN A 449 1.13 24.67 -3.43
CA ASN A 449 1.43 25.53 -4.58
C ASN A 449 2.73 26.30 -4.28
N ARG A 450 3.68 26.29 -5.21
CA ARG A 450 4.91 27.09 -5.12
C ARG A 450 4.60 28.56 -5.27
#